data_3a0f2404dab5e74031b4aaeca0c3dae6
#
_entry.id   3a0f2404dab5e74031b4aaeca0c3dae6
#
_cell.length_a   1.000
_cell.length_b   1.000
_cell.length_c   1.000
_cell.angle_alpha   90.00
_cell.angle_beta   90.00
_cell.angle_gamma   90.00
#
_symmetry.space_group_name_H-M   'P 1'
#
loop_
_entity.id
_entity.type
_entity.pdbx_description
1 polymer ?
#
loop_
_entity_poly.entity_id
_entity_poly.type
_entity_poly.pdbx_seq_one_letter_code
_entity_poly.pdbx_strand_id
1 'polypeptide(L)'
;MFLLFGALAFYIIHLFSKYSGIGISPDSIMYASTAQNIHDHFSLLTYNGKPITFFPVFYPFFLNICIFLSGGATPVATGPVINGLLYMATVFTTGYIANKFRAPSYIYTCLILAAVVLSPALQQIYMYLWSETLFILEILLFLIAWYRYQRSRSVKGLVIAGIIAAICCLTRYAGITVIATGGLLLILDNALSIKQRLSRLVLFGGVGISLLAANLLLNRLSTGYSTGTRLPANTPFVENMHFFGMVMLDWFGLPGKFEAAGVIVAAVVIIALIVLLLIGISRRRLGTLEFITTSFALVYGLFILTIASISRFEQMNSRLLSPMLIPLLLAFTCWAPDMLTCFRSFKKRLLATPFVCLILALNYSYTRTDLELYEAYREYGIPGYTDDDWNKSDFVQYLKTHRNSFKPGYPIYTDADEAVYMFAGRQSKLLPHVFFGKDVAMFYQEQKFYLIDFKRVTTKELLPVEDVLKRKKMVKVYDGIDGAVYLYEGK
;
A
#
# COMPACT_ATOMS: atom_id res chain seq x y z
N MET A 1 -8.67 22.16 -14.97
CA MET A 1 -9.08 20.75 -14.99
C MET A 1 -8.33 19.92 -13.93
N PHE A 2 -7.01 19.69 -14.02
CA PHE A 2 -6.27 18.81 -13.09
C PHE A 2 -6.40 19.23 -11.63
N LEU A 3 -6.30 20.55 -11.33
CA LEU A 3 -6.50 21.06 -9.98
C LEU A 3 -7.92 20.84 -9.47
N LEU A 4 -8.94 20.92 -10.34
CA LEU A 4 -10.33 20.69 -9.94
C LEU A 4 -10.55 19.22 -9.52
N PHE A 5 -10.09 18.26 -10.34
CA PHE A 5 -10.19 16.83 -9.99
C PHE A 5 -9.31 16.51 -8.76
N GLY A 6 -8.14 17.14 -8.64
CA GLY A 6 -7.29 17.00 -7.46
C GLY A 6 -7.95 17.55 -6.19
N ALA A 7 -8.60 18.73 -6.27
CA ALA A 7 -9.35 19.28 -5.16
C ALA A 7 -10.56 18.39 -4.77
N LEU A 8 -11.22 17.78 -5.77
CA LEU A 8 -12.28 16.82 -5.51
C LEU A 8 -11.74 15.57 -4.78
N ALA A 9 -10.59 15.04 -5.20
CA ALA A 9 -9.94 13.91 -4.52
C ALA A 9 -9.61 14.25 -3.05
N PHE A 10 -9.04 15.42 -2.81
CA PHE A 10 -8.79 15.91 -1.44
C PHE A 10 -10.09 15.99 -0.63
N TYR A 11 -11.13 16.58 -1.21
CA TYR A 11 -12.42 16.77 -0.55
C TYR A 11 -13.10 15.44 -0.21
N ILE A 12 -13.01 14.44 -1.08
CA ILE A 12 -13.52 13.09 -0.83
C ILE A 12 -12.85 12.49 0.41
N ILE A 13 -11.52 12.53 0.51
CA ILE A 13 -10.81 12.00 1.69
C ILE A 13 -11.22 12.77 2.96
N HIS A 14 -11.38 14.10 2.86
CA HIS A 14 -11.88 14.89 3.98
C HIS A 14 -13.29 14.47 4.41
N LEU A 15 -14.20 14.22 3.47
CA LEU A 15 -15.56 13.78 3.77
C LEU A 15 -15.59 12.42 4.49
N PHE A 16 -14.85 11.43 3.96
CA PHE A 16 -14.81 10.08 4.50
C PHE A 16 -14.15 10.01 5.88
N SER A 17 -13.16 10.86 6.13
CA SER A 17 -12.44 10.91 7.40
C SER A 17 -13.08 11.83 8.44
N LYS A 18 -14.18 12.50 8.12
CA LYS A 18 -14.79 13.52 8.99
C LYS A 18 -15.32 12.95 10.30
N TYR A 19 -15.84 11.73 10.31
CA TYR A 19 -16.44 11.11 11.49
C TYR A 19 -15.38 10.53 12.44
N SER A 20 -14.52 9.62 11.94
CA SER A 20 -13.60 8.86 12.78
C SER A 20 -12.12 9.22 12.59
N GLY A 21 -11.81 10.19 11.71
CA GLY A 21 -10.45 10.46 11.28
C GLY A 21 -9.98 9.50 10.20
N ILE A 22 -8.66 9.43 10.02
CA ILE A 22 -8.02 8.50 9.06
C ILE A 22 -8.10 7.07 9.58
N GLY A 23 -8.29 6.08 8.71
CA GLY A 23 -8.27 4.67 9.07
C GLY A 23 -6.88 4.23 9.58
N ILE A 24 -6.87 3.52 10.69
CA ILE A 24 -5.66 3.05 11.36
C ILE A 24 -5.66 1.52 11.40
N SER A 25 -4.70 0.93 10.72
CA SER A 25 -4.40 -0.51 10.74
C SER A 25 -3.15 -0.79 11.59
N PRO A 26 -2.78 -2.06 11.85
CA PRO A 26 -1.52 -2.41 12.49
C PRO A 26 -0.30 -1.74 11.84
N ASP A 27 -0.20 -1.77 10.49
CA ASP A 27 0.88 -1.10 9.75
C ASP A 27 0.91 0.41 10.02
N SER A 28 -0.27 1.04 10.10
CA SER A 28 -0.40 2.48 10.36
C SER A 28 0.20 2.85 11.71
N ILE A 29 0.00 2.01 12.74
CA ILE A 29 0.57 2.21 14.08
C ILE A 29 2.10 2.09 14.03
N MET A 30 2.62 1.10 13.29
CA MET A 30 4.07 0.96 13.11
C MET A 30 4.67 2.20 12.44
N TYR A 31 4.06 2.72 11.40
CA TYR A 31 4.55 3.94 10.72
C TYR A 31 4.43 5.18 11.60
N ALA A 32 3.27 5.39 12.22
CA ALA A 32 3.02 6.57 13.05
C ALA A 32 3.91 6.61 14.29
N SER A 33 4.05 5.48 14.98
CA SER A 33 4.90 5.39 16.18
C SER A 33 6.39 5.54 15.84
N THR A 34 6.84 4.99 14.71
CA THR A 34 8.23 5.18 14.27
C THR A 34 8.47 6.65 13.89
N ALA A 35 7.53 7.31 13.19
CA ALA A 35 7.63 8.73 12.87
C ALA A 35 7.71 9.60 14.13
N GLN A 36 6.91 9.28 15.15
CA GLN A 36 6.94 9.97 16.44
C GLN A 36 8.29 9.73 17.17
N ASN A 37 8.79 8.49 17.18
CA ASN A 37 10.10 8.18 17.77
C ASN A 37 11.27 8.86 17.04
N ILE A 38 11.19 9.04 15.72
CA ILE A 38 12.16 9.84 14.96
C ILE A 38 12.08 11.31 15.42
N HIS A 39 10.87 11.85 15.58
CA HIS A 39 10.65 13.23 15.98
C HIS A 39 11.18 13.52 17.39
N ASP A 40 10.83 12.68 18.37
CA ASP A 40 11.10 12.93 19.77
C ASP A 40 12.50 12.47 20.21
N HIS A 41 13.03 11.41 19.58
CA HIS A 41 14.22 10.70 20.09
C HIS A 41 15.27 10.40 19.02
N PHE A 42 15.09 10.84 17.75
CA PHE A 42 15.95 10.47 16.61
C PHE A 42 16.15 8.96 16.45
N SER A 43 15.12 8.18 16.73
CA SER A 43 15.18 6.72 16.84
C SER A 43 14.26 6.04 15.82
N LEU A 44 14.76 4.99 15.14
CA LEU A 44 14.01 4.15 14.19
C LEU A 44 13.30 2.97 14.88
N LEU A 45 12.83 3.17 16.11
CA LEU A 45 12.09 2.18 16.86
C LEU A 45 10.59 2.32 16.63
N THR A 46 9.88 1.19 16.60
CA THR A 46 8.42 1.13 16.59
C THR A 46 7.87 1.26 18.01
N TYR A 47 6.53 1.27 18.15
CA TYR A 47 5.82 1.35 19.44
C TYR A 47 6.24 0.28 20.46
N ASN A 48 6.73 -0.87 20.02
CA ASN A 48 7.16 -1.96 20.90
C ASN A 48 8.67 -1.94 21.23
N GLY A 49 9.36 -0.86 20.88
CA GLY A 49 10.79 -0.67 21.15
C GLY A 49 11.73 -1.47 20.25
N LYS A 50 11.21 -2.10 19.17
CA LYS A 50 12.01 -2.85 18.19
C LYS A 50 12.31 -1.99 16.96
N PRO A 51 13.47 -2.17 16.30
CA PRO A 51 13.75 -1.52 15.02
C PRO A 51 12.70 -1.89 13.96
N ILE A 52 12.33 -0.90 13.13
CA ILE A 52 11.43 -1.12 12.00
C ILE A 52 12.19 -1.88 10.91
N THR A 53 11.89 -3.17 10.71
CA THR A 53 12.55 -4.02 9.71
C THR A 53 11.58 -4.59 8.68
N PHE A 54 10.31 -4.76 9.04
CA PHE A 54 9.27 -5.26 8.13
C PHE A 54 8.97 -4.30 6.99
N PHE A 55 9.16 -3.00 7.24
CA PHE A 55 8.96 -1.93 6.26
C PHE A 55 10.24 -1.10 6.12
N PRO A 56 10.52 -0.54 4.92
CA PRO A 56 11.57 0.45 4.76
C PRO A 56 11.26 1.76 5.47
N VAL A 57 12.29 2.58 5.72
CA VAL A 57 12.22 3.71 6.65
C VAL A 57 11.67 5.01 6.09
N PHE A 58 11.48 5.15 4.76
CA PHE A 58 11.18 6.46 4.16
C PHE A 58 9.79 6.96 4.50
N TYR A 59 8.77 6.08 4.54
CA TYR A 59 7.41 6.54 4.89
C TYR A 59 7.31 7.07 6.33
N PRO A 60 7.85 6.40 7.38
CA PRO A 60 7.97 7.02 8.70
C PRO A 60 8.75 8.33 8.70
N PHE A 61 9.83 8.43 7.92
CA PHE A 61 10.59 9.68 7.79
C PHE A 61 9.76 10.80 7.14
N PHE A 62 9.01 10.48 6.09
CA PHE A 62 8.05 11.41 5.48
C PHE A 62 7.00 11.89 6.48
N LEU A 63 6.41 10.97 7.27
CA LEU A 63 5.46 11.34 8.34
C LEU A 63 6.11 12.21 9.42
N ASN A 64 7.38 11.98 9.77
CA ASN A 64 8.12 12.85 10.69
C ASN A 64 8.27 14.28 10.13
N ILE A 65 8.55 14.43 8.84
CA ILE A 65 8.53 15.76 8.20
C ILE A 65 7.15 16.41 8.35
N CYS A 66 6.07 15.64 8.19
CA CYS A 66 4.71 16.15 8.38
C CYS A 66 4.43 16.57 9.84
N ILE A 67 4.94 15.82 10.84
CA ILE A 67 4.87 16.22 12.26
C ILE A 67 5.55 17.58 12.45
N PHE A 68 6.76 17.73 11.93
CA PHE A 68 7.51 18.99 12.04
C PHE A 68 6.75 20.16 11.39
N LEU A 69 6.24 19.97 10.18
CA LEU A 69 5.50 21.02 9.44
C LEU A 69 4.15 21.38 10.08
N SER A 70 3.54 20.47 10.82
CA SER A 70 2.26 20.69 11.53
C SER A 70 2.42 21.22 12.95
N GLY A 71 3.64 21.54 13.39
CA GLY A 71 3.91 22.04 14.74
C GLY A 71 3.79 20.97 15.84
N GLY A 72 4.09 19.70 15.51
CA GLY A 72 4.09 18.59 16.48
C GLY A 72 2.79 17.77 16.51
N ALA A 73 1.84 18.01 15.59
CA ALA A 73 0.63 17.20 15.52
C ALA A 73 0.94 15.76 15.06
N THR A 74 0.31 14.78 15.70
CA THR A 74 0.55 13.36 15.41
C THR A 74 0.16 12.97 13.97
N PRO A 75 0.80 11.94 13.37
CA PRO A 75 0.43 11.46 12.03
C PRO A 75 -1.03 11.02 11.91
N VAL A 76 -1.62 10.52 13.00
CA VAL A 76 -3.04 10.14 13.04
C VAL A 76 -3.93 11.38 12.89
N ALA A 77 -3.64 12.46 13.59
CA ALA A 77 -4.41 13.70 13.52
C ALA A 77 -4.27 14.41 12.17
N THR A 78 -3.07 14.40 11.59
CA THR A 78 -2.79 15.06 10.29
C THR A 78 -3.06 14.17 9.08
N GLY A 79 -3.29 12.87 9.29
CA GLY A 79 -3.49 11.86 8.26
C GLY A 79 -4.52 12.21 7.19
N PRO A 80 -5.73 12.72 7.53
CA PRO A 80 -6.71 13.16 6.54
C PRO A 80 -6.17 14.21 5.56
N VAL A 81 -5.42 15.19 6.07
CA VAL A 81 -4.84 16.25 5.25
C VAL A 81 -3.69 15.72 4.40
N ILE A 82 -2.79 14.94 5.00
CA ILE A 82 -1.64 14.34 4.30
C ILE A 82 -2.12 13.48 3.14
N ASN A 83 -3.04 12.55 3.40
CA ASN A 83 -3.56 11.65 2.38
C ASN A 83 -4.40 12.36 1.33
N GLY A 84 -5.18 13.36 1.73
CA GLY A 84 -5.90 14.23 0.79
C GLY A 84 -4.95 14.95 -0.17
N LEU A 85 -3.84 15.51 0.33
CA LEU A 85 -2.82 16.16 -0.49
C LEU A 85 -2.08 15.17 -1.40
N LEU A 86 -1.76 13.96 -0.90
CA LEU A 86 -1.15 12.90 -1.70
C LEU A 86 -2.09 12.44 -2.81
N TYR A 87 -3.38 12.28 -2.52
CA TYR A 87 -4.37 11.92 -3.55
C TYR A 87 -4.54 13.02 -4.59
N MET A 88 -4.65 14.27 -4.16
CA MET A 88 -4.66 15.44 -5.04
C MET A 88 -3.45 15.44 -5.97
N ALA A 89 -2.24 15.24 -5.45
CA ALA A 89 -1.00 15.19 -6.21
C ALA A 89 -0.97 14.01 -7.20
N THR A 90 -1.47 12.85 -6.79
CA THR A 90 -1.58 11.65 -7.63
C THR A 90 -2.53 11.87 -8.80
N VAL A 91 -3.71 12.44 -8.55
CA VAL A 91 -4.70 12.80 -9.58
C VAL A 91 -4.15 13.84 -10.55
N PHE A 92 -3.49 14.89 -10.04
CA PHE A 92 -2.84 15.90 -10.85
C PHE A 92 -1.76 15.29 -11.76
N THR A 93 -0.91 14.43 -11.19
CA THR A 93 0.18 13.79 -11.91
C THR A 93 -0.34 12.81 -12.97
N THR A 94 -1.42 12.08 -12.68
CA THR A 94 -2.12 11.23 -13.66
C THR A 94 -2.64 12.05 -14.83
N GLY A 95 -3.28 13.19 -14.57
CA GLY A 95 -3.74 14.10 -15.62
C GLY A 95 -2.59 14.64 -16.48
N TYR A 96 -1.46 14.96 -15.85
CA TYR A 96 -0.26 15.38 -16.58
C TYR A 96 0.26 14.25 -17.50
N ILE A 97 0.31 13.00 -17.03
CA ILE A 97 0.73 11.84 -17.84
C ILE A 97 -0.23 11.64 -19.02
N ALA A 98 -1.55 11.60 -18.77
CA ALA A 98 -2.57 11.42 -19.80
C ALA A 98 -2.51 12.50 -20.90
N ASN A 99 -2.22 13.77 -20.51
CA ASN A 99 -2.06 14.87 -21.44
C ASN A 99 -0.73 14.84 -22.22
N LYS A 100 0.20 13.97 -21.87
CA LYS A 100 1.47 13.75 -22.61
C LYS A 100 1.41 12.55 -23.54
N PHE A 101 0.29 11.86 -23.62
CA PHE A 101 0.10 10.83 -24.63
C PHE A 101 0.18 11.41 -26.03
N ARG A 102 0.44 10.57 -27.02
CA ARG A 102 0.71 10.97 -28.40
C ARG A 102 -0.40 11.82 -29.03
N ALA A 103 -1.65 11.55 -28.66
CA ALA A 103 -2.80 12.33 -29.11
C ALA A 103 -3.60 12.81 -27.88
N PRO A 104 -3.22 13.95 -27.28
CA PRO A 104 -3.91 14.43 -26.07
C PRO A 104 -5.38 14.75 -26.39
N SER A 105 -6.27 14.31 -25.50
CA SER A 105 -7.71 14.54 -25.57
C SER A 105 -8.24 15.00 -24.24
N TYR A 106 -8.90 16.17 -24.22
CA TYR A 106 -9.52 16.68 -22.98
C TYR A 106 -10.62 15.75 -22.47
N ILE A 107 -11.44 15.17 -23.36
CA ILE A 107 -12.52 14.23 -23.01
C ILE A 107 -11.92 12.98 -22.36
N TYR A 108 -10.90 12.39 -22.98
CA TYR A 108 -10.20 11.25 -22.42
C TYR A 108 -9.63 11.56 -21.03
N THR A 109 -8.94 12.68 -20.91
CA THR A 109 -8.31 13.06 -19.65
C THR A 109 -9.36 13.30 -18.55
N CYS A 110 -10.50 13.93 -18.85
CA CYS A 110 -11.60 14.09 -17.90
C CYS A 110 -12.16 12.73 -17.45
N LEU A 111 -12.40 11.81 -18.38
CA LEU A 111 -12.97 10.50 -18.09
C LEU A 111 -12.01 9.65 -17.22
N ILE A 112 -10.71 9.69 -17.53
CA ILE A 112 -9.68 8.98 -16.74
C ILE A 112 -9.53 9.59 -15.35
N LEU A 113 -9.51 10.93 -15.23
CA LEU A 113 -9.42 11.59 -13.93
C LEU A 113 -10.66 11.31 -13.08
N ALA A 114 -11.86 11.28 -13.69
CA ALA A 114 -13.07 10.88 -13.00
C ALA A 114 -12.95 9.43 -12.49
N ALA A 115 -12.53 8.50 -13.34
CA ALA A 115 -12.33 7.09 -12.94
C ALA A 115 -11.28 6.92 -11.83
N VAL A 116 -10.22 7.72 -11.84
CA VAL A 116 -9.19 7.68 -10.76
C VAL A 116 -9.75 8.26 -9.47
N VAL A 117 -10.43 9.41 -9.52
CA VAL A 117 -10.98 10.08 -8.32
C VAL A 117 -12.12 9.27 -7.67
N LEU A 118 -12.96 8.63 -8.49
CA LEU A 118 -14.10 7.83 -8.04
C LEU A 118 -13.76 6.35 -7.85
N SER A 119 -12.50 5.93 -7.99
CA SER A 119 -12.11 4.53 -7.79
C SER A 119 -12.21 4.15 -6.31
N PRO A 120 -13.13 3.26 -5.89
CA PRO A 120 -13.24 2.80 -4.51
C PRO A 120 -11.94 2.18 -4.00
N ALA A 121 -11.22 1.46 -4.87
CA ALA A 121 -9.93 0.86 -4.55
C ALA A 121 -8.86 1.90 -4.21
N LEU A 122 -8.77 3.02 -4.96
CA LEU A 122 -7.84 4.10 -4.63
C LEU A 122 -8.31 4.89 -3.41
N GLN A 123 -9.59 5.21 -3.30
CA GLN A 123 -10.12 5.88 -2.14
C GLN A 123 -9.83 5.11 -0.86
N GLN A 124 -10.04 3.79 -0.86
CA GLN A 124 -9.68 2.93 0.27
C GLN A 124 -8.20 3.08 0.66
N ILE A 125 -7.27 3.11 -0.30
CA ILE A 125 -5.85 3.32 -0.02
C ILE A 125 -5.60 4.66 0.67
N TYR A 126 -6.22 5.74 0.15
CA TYR A 126 -6.02 7.09 0.70
C TYR A 126 -6.83 7.37 1.98
N MET A 127 -7.79 6.51 2.33
CA MET A 127 -8.51 6.56 3.61
C MET A 127 -7.73 5.95 4.78
N TYR A 128 -6.62 5.26 4.53
CA TYR A 128 -5.76 4.69 5.57
C TYR A 128 -4.38 5.35 5.59
N LEU A 129 -3.78 5.41 6.77
CA LEU A 129 -2.40 5.88 6.93
C LEU A 129 -1.42 4.80 6.46
N TRP A 130 -1.38 4.57 5.14
CA TRP A 130 -0.58 3.54 4.49
C TRP A 130 0.50 4.11 3.58
N SER A 131 1.64 3.44 3.51
CA SER A 131 2.77 3.83 2.65
C SER A 131 2.47 3.76 1.16
N GLU A 132 1.44 3.02 0.75
CA GLU A 132 0.94 2.96 -0.62
C GLU A 132 0.53 4.32 -1.17
N THR A 133 0.02 5.23 -0.32
CA THR A 133 -0.41 6.57 -0.70
C THR A 133 0.72 7.41 -1.29
N LEU A 134 1.89 7.38 -0.65
CA LEU A 134 3.10 8.05 -1.13
C LEU A 134 3.73 7.28 -2.29
N PHE A 135 3.79 5.95 -2.19
CA PHE A 135 4.42 5.08 -3.18
C PHE A 135 3.78 5.18 -4.58
N ILE A 136 2.44 5.26 -4.68
CA ILE A 136 1.73 5.46 -5.94
C ILE A 136 2.16 6.78 -6.61
N LEU A 137 2.26 7.85 -5.84
CA LEU A 137 2.74 9.14 -6.36
C LEU A 137 4.19 9.06 -6.85
N GLU A 138 5.07 8.43 -6.08
CA GLU A 138 6.48 8.23 -6.45
C GLU A 138 6.64 7.45 -7.75
N ILE A 139 5.84 6.40 -7.96
CA ILE A 139 5.79 5.65 -9.21
C ILE A 139 5.45 6.57 -10.38
N LEU A 140 4.40 7.39 -10.26
CA LEU A 140 4.00 8.30 -11.32
C LEU A 140 5.09 9.35 -11.61
N LEU A 141 5.77 9.84 -10.58
CA LEU A 141 6.93 10.73 -10.73
C LEU A 141 8.09 10.04 -11.45
N PHE A 142 8.35 8.77 -11.13
CA PHE A 142 9.34 7.96 -11.85
C PHE A 142 8.99 7.82 -13.34
N LEU A 143 7.73 7.50 -13.68
CA LEU A 143 7.30 7.39 -15.07
C LEU A 143 7.55 8.68 -15.86
N ILE A 144 7.29 9.84 -15.24
CA ILE A 144 7.58 11.16 -15.83
C ILE A 144 9.09 11.41 -15.95
N ALA A 145 9.86 11.11 -14.91
CA ALA A 145 11.32 11.29 -14.93
C ALA A 145 11.95 10.40 -15.99
N TRP A 146 11.49 9.15 -16.12
CA TRP A 146 11.93 8.24 -17.15
C TRP A 146 11.59 8.73 -18.55
N TYR A 147 10.37 9.22 -18.77
CA TYR A 147 9.95 9.82 -20.03
C TYR A 147 10.84 11.01 -20.43
N ARG A 148 11.17 11.90 -19.47
CA ARG A 148 12.09 13.02 -19.68
C ARG A 148 13.49 12.56 -20.03
N TYR A 149 13.99 11.51 -19.33
CA TYR A 149 15.27 10.88 -19.65
C TYR A 149 15.27 10.32 -21.08
N GLN A 150 14.23 9.60 -21.47
CA GLN A 150 14.12 9.05 -22.83
C GLN A 150 14.19 10.13 -23.92
N ARG A 151 13.72 11.32 -23.65
CA ARG A 151 13.79 12.45 -24.60
C ARG A 151 15.12 13.18 -24.59
N SER A 152 15.72 13.37 -23.43
CA SER A 152 16.98 14.12 -23.29
C SER A 152 18.24 13.29 -23.46
N ARG A 153 18.12 11.99 -23.18
CA ARG A 153 19.24 11.03 -23.13
C ARG A 153 20.38 11.43 -22.21
N SER A 154 20.14 12.41 -21.32
CA SER A 154 21.16 12.95 -20.43
C SER A 154 21.47 12.03 -19.25
N VAL A 155 22.72 11.97 -18.84
CA VAL A 155 23.16 11.22 -17.63
C VAL A 155 22.46 11.80 -16.39
N LYS A 156 22.31 13.13 -16.30
CA LYS A 156 21.59 13.79 -15.21
C LYS A 156 20.14 13.31 -15.11
N GLY A 157 19.43 13.19 -16.24
CA GLY A 157 18.05 12.67 -16.26
C GLY A 157 17.98 11.22 -15.78
N LEU A 158 18.97 10.38 -16.14
CA LEU A 158 19.06 9.00 -15.67
C LEU A 158 19.30 8.91 -14.17
N VAL A 159 20.20 9.74 -13.63
CA VAL A 159 20.48 9.81 -12.19
C VAL A 159 19.25 10.27 -11.42
N ILE A 160 18.51 11.26 -11.91
CA ILE A 160 17.25 11.70 -11.28
C ILE A 160 16.23 10.55 -11.24
N ALA A 161 16.07 9.82 -12.35
CA ALA A 161 15.19 8.66 -12.37
C ALA A 161 15.67 7.56 -11.38
N GLY A 162 16.99 7.36 -11.26
CA GLY A 162 17.61 6.45 -10.29
C GLY A 162 17.35 6.85 -8.83
N ILE A 163 17.43 8.15 -8.51
CA ILE A 163 17.16 8.68 -7.17
C ILE A 163 15.68 8.45 -6.81
N ILE A 164 14.74 8.73 -7.73
CA ILE A 164 13.32 8.47 -7.49
C ILE A 164 13.09 6.97 -7.27
N ALA A 165 13.72 6.10 -8.07
CA ALA A 165 13.64 4.64 -7.88
C ALA A 165 14.20 4.20 -6.52
N ALA A 166 15.30 4.81 -6.05
CA ALA A 166 15.85 4.54 -4.73
C ALA A 166 14.90 4.94 -3.60
N ILE A 167 14.23 6.09 -3.73
CA ILE A 167 13.20 6.56 -2.78
C ILE A 167 12.01 5.60 -2.79
N CYS A 168 11.51 5.17 -3.96
CA CYS A 168 10.48 4.14 -4.07
C CYS A 168 10.83 2.87 -3.28
N CYS A 169 12.09 2.41 -3.36
CA CYS A 169 12.57 1.24 -2.62
C CYS A 169 12.63 1.46 -1.11
N LEU A 170 12.91 2.70 -0.67
CA LEU A 170 12.88 3.06 0.75
C LEU A 170 11.47 3.34 1.28
N THR A 171 10.50 3.58 0.41
CA THR A 171 9.09 3.69 0.79
C THR A 171 8.49 2.31 0.94
N ARG A 172 8.73 1.40 -0.02
CA ARG A 172 8.27 0.00 0.01
C ARG A 172 9.27 -0.91 -0.67
N TYR A 173 9.48 -2.12 -0.14
CA TYR A 173 10.36 -3.12 -0.79
C TYR A 173 9.91 -3.45 -2.22
N ALA A 174 8.62 -3.33 -2.53
CA ALA A 174 8.09 -3.46 -3.88
C ALA A 174 8.63 -2.39 -4.86
N GLY A 175 9.27 -1.34 -4.39
CA GLY A 175 9.98 -0.34 -5.21
C GLY A 175 11.06 -0.92 -6.11
N ILE A 176 11.55 -2.14 -5.83
CA ILE A 176 12.46 -2.88 -6.72
C ILE A 176 11.86 -3.04 -8.14
N THR A 177 10.53 -3.05 -8.27
CA THR A 177 9.83 -3.10 -9.56
C THR A 177 10.06 -1.86 -10.41
N VAL A 178 10.30 -0.70 -9.78
CA VAL A 178 10.65 0.56 -10.46
C VAL A 178 12.04 0.42 -11.08
N ILE A 179 13.00 -0.17 -10.33
CA ILE A 179 14.34 -0.45 -10.85
C ILE A 179 14.27 -1.48 -11.98
N ALA A 180 13.51 -2.57 -11.80
CA ALA A 180 13.32 -3.60 -12.81
C ALA A 180 12.70 -3.03 -14.10
N THR A 181 11.71 -2.14 -13.97
CA THR A 181 11.10 -1.44 -15.12
C THR A 181 12.12 -0.59 -15.85
N GLY A 182 12.89 0.24 -15.15
CA GLY A 182 13.96 1.05 -15.77
C GLY A 182 15.03 0.18 -16.44
N GLY A 183 15.41 -0.92 -15.82
CA GLY A 183 16.33 -1.91 -16.38
C GLY A 183 15.80 -2.53 -17.67
N LEU A 184 14.54 -2.98 -17.67
CA LEU A 184 13.87 -3.50 -18.88
C LEU A 184 13.87 -2.47 -20.02
N LEU A 185 13.50 -1.22 -19.70
CA LEU A 185 13.45 -0.13 -20.69
C LEU A 185 14.82 0.21 -21.25
N LEU A 186 15.91 0.11 -20.47
CA LEU A 186 17.29 0.27 -20.97
C LEU A 186 17.72 -0.89 -21.87
N ILE A 187 17.39 -2.12 -21.51
CA ILE A 187 17.70 -3.32 -22.31
C ILE A 187 17.03 -3.23 -23.68
N LEU A 188 15.77 -2.80 -23.72
CA LEU A 188 14.99 -2.67 -24.95
C LEU A 188 15.37 -1.45 -25.80
N ASP A 189 16.16 -0.51 -25.28
CA ASP A 189 16.47 0.75 -25.95
C ASP A 189 17.46 0.58 -27.11
N ASN A 190 16.92 0.36 -28.32
CA ASN A 190 17.69 0.14 -29.53
C ASN A 190 18.41 1.41 -30.05
N ALA A 191 18.14 2.58 -29.51
CA ALA A 191 18.86 3.81 -29.86
C ALA A 191 20.24 3.92 -29.17
N LEU A 192 20.54 3.03 -28.21
CA LEU A 192 21.82 2.96 -27.52
C LEU A 192 22.65 1.77 -28.01
N SER A 193 23.96 1.96 -28.11
CA SER A 193 24.87 0.82 -28.29
C SER A 193 24.87 -0.10 -27.07
N ILE A 194 25.25 -1.36 -27.22
CA ILE A 194 25.33 -2.34 -26.12
C ILE A 194 26.17 -1.82 -24.95
N LYS A 195 27.33 -1.22 -25.24
CA LYS A 195 28.20 -0.62 -24.22
C LYS A 195 27.51 0.50 -23.46
N GLN A 196 26.78 1.37 -24.17
CA GLN A 196 26.01 2.45 -23.53
C GLN A 196 24.85 1.92 -22.69
N ARG A 197 24.13 0.88 -23.16
CA ARG A 197 23.05 0.24 -22.37
C ARG A 197 23.62 -0.32 -21.08
N LEU A 198 24.73 -1.08 -21.15
CA LEU A 198 25.36 -1.68 -19.98
C LEU A 198 25.83 -0.62 -18.98
N SER A 199 26.54 0.42 -19.47
CA SER A 199 27.00 1.53 -18.61
C SER A 199 25.84 2.25 -17.93
N ARG A 200 24.73 2.53 -18.66
CA ARG A 200 23.55 3.17 -18.10
C ARG A 200 22.78 2.27 -17.15
N LEU A 201 22.73 0.97 -17.43
CA LEU A 201 22.14 -0.03 -16.55
C LEU A 201 22.88 -0.10 -15.21
N VAL A 202 24.21 -0.13 -15.23
CA VAL A 202 25.04 -0.12 -14.02
C VAL A 202 24.86 1.18 -13.25
N LEU A 203 24.86 2.33 -13.93
CA LEU A 203 24.66 3.62 -13.29
C LEU A 203 23.27 3.73 -12.65
N PHE A 204 22.21 3.44 -13.43
CA PHE A 204 20.84 3.53 -12.96
C PHE A 204 20.55 2.51 -11.83
N GLY A 205 20.97 1.26 -12.02
CA GLY A 205 20.81 0.20 -11.02
C GLY A 205 21.61 0.49 -9.76
N GLY A 206 22.85 0.98 -9.88
CA GLY A 206 23.69 1.36 -8.73
C GLY A 206 23.07 2.50 -7.91
N VAL A 207 22.59 3.56 -8.57
CA VAL A 207 21.89 4.66 -7.89
C VAL A 207 20.58 4.16 -7.29
N GLY A 208 19.77 3.42 -8.06
CA GLY A 208 18.45 2.96 -7.63
C GLY A 208 18.48 2.01 -6.44
N ILE A 209 19.50 1.11 -6.36
CA ILE A 209 19.58 0.13 -5.28
C ILE A 209 20.33 0.64 -4.04
N SER A 210 21.08 1.75 -4.16
CA SER A 210 22.01 2.22 -3.13
C SER A 210 21.36 2.42 -1.76
N LEU A 211 20.23 3.12 -1.71
CA LEU A 211 19.51 3.39 -0.46
C LEU A 211 18.86 2.13 0.11
N LEU A 212 18.32 1.26 -0.74
CA LEU A 212 17.78 -0.03 -0.31
C LEU A 212 18.89 -0.90 0.29
N ALA A 213 20.03 -1.00 -0.38
CA ALA A 213 21.18 -1.78 0.11
C ALA A 213 21.66 -1.27 1.47
N ALA A 214 21.75 0.05 1.66
CA ALA A 214 22.08 0.67 2.93
C ALA A 214 21.06 0.32 4.01
N ASN A 215 19.75 0.44 3.72
CA ASN A 215 18.68 0.08 4.67
C ASN A 215 18.73 -1.40 5.07
N LEU A 216 18.89 -2.30 4.11
CA LEU A 216 18.96 -3.75 4.38
C LEU A 216 20.21 -4.11 5.21
N LEU A 217 21.35 -3.45 4.94
CA LEU A 217 22.58 -3.64 5.71
C LEU A 217 22.40 -3.15 7.15
N LEU A 218 21.86 -1.95 7.35
CA LEU A 218 21.59 -1.39 8.68
C LEU A 218 20.65 -2.29 9.49
N ASN A 219 19.57 -2.77 8.84
CA ASN A 219 18.64 -3.71 9.47
C ASN A 219 19.36 -4.99 9.93
N ARG A 220 20.20 -5.56 9.05
CA ARG A 220 20.95 -6.79 9.37
C ARG A 220 21.96 -6.60 10.49
N LEU A 221 22.63 -5.46 10.53
CA LEU A 221 23.60 -5.14 11.59
C LEU A 221 22.89 -4.91 12.94
N SER A 222 21.70 -4.33 12.95
CA SER A 222 20.95 -4.01 14.16
C SER A 222 20.12 -5.17 14.72
N THR A 223 19.60 -6.07 13.86
CA THR A 223 18.64 -7.11 14.25
C THR A 223 19.00 -8.53 13.81
N GLY A 224 20.03 -8.70 12.99
CA GLY A 224 20.37 -9.98 12.34
C GLY A 224 19.52 -10.31 11.10
N TYR A 225 18.45 -9.54 10.81
CA TYR A 225 17.55 -9.74 9.67
C TYR A 225 17.57 -8.53 8.75
N SER A 226 17.55 -8.75 7.43
CA SER A 226 17.51 -7.65 6.45
C SER A 226 16.10 -7.07 6.28
N THR A 227 15.04 -7.91 6.33
CA THR A 227 13.63 -7.52 6.07
C THR A 227 12.65 -8.06 7.11
N GLY A 228 13.11 -8.35 8.32
CA GLY A 228 12.35 -9.14 9.31
C GLY A 228 12.33 -10.64 8.97
N THR A 229 11.68 -11.41 9.82
CA THR A 229 11.47 -12.86 9.59
C THR A 229 10.49 -13.09 8.46
N ARG A 230 10.86 -13.90 7.46
CA ARG A 230 9.97 -14.28 6.36
C ARG A 230 9.69 -15.77 6.43
N LEU A 231 8.42 -16.14 6.29
CA LEU A 231 7.97 -17.52 6.22
C LEU A 231 7.72 -17.89 4.74
N PRO A 232 7.83 -19.18 4.37
CA PRO A 232 7.44 -19.64 3.04
C PRO A 232 5.96 -19.34 2.77
N ALA A 233 5.61 -19.14 1.49
CA ALA A 233 4.23 -18.94 1.09
C ALA A 233 3.39 -20.19 1.43
N ASN A 234 2.16 -19.94 1.85
CA ASN A 234 1.14 -20.98 2.07
C ASN A 234 0.08 -21.00 0.96
N THR A 235 0.12 -20.05 0.04
CA THR A 235 -0.81 -19.93 -1.09
C THR A 235 -0.09 -20.28 -2.39
N PRO A 236 -0.53 -21.31 -3.13
CA PRO A 236 0.08 -21.72 -4.39
C PRO A 236 -0.12 -20.68 -5.50
N PHE A 237 0.76 -20.71 -6.52
CA PHE A 237 0.76 -19.73 -7.62
C PHE A 237 -0.61 -19.63 -8.34
N VAL A 238 -1.29 -20.77 -8.59
CA VAL A 238 -2.59 -20.76 -9.28
C VAL A 238 -3.67 -20.08 -8.47
N GLU A 239 -3.64 -20.23 -7.15
CA GLU A 239 -4.57 -19.56 -6.24
C GLU A 239 -4.26 -18.05 -6.16
N ASN A 240 -2.99 -17.65 -6.16
CA ASN A 240 -2.60 -16.24 -6.29
C ASN A 240 -3.05 -15.65 -7.63
N MET A 241 -2.97 -16.41 -8.74
CA MET A 241 -3.54 -16.00 -10.03
C MET A 241 -5.06 -15.80 -9.94
N HIS A 242 -5.76 -16.69 -9.22
CA HIS A 242 -7.19 -16.53 -8.99
C HIS A 242 -7.50 -15.22 -8.25
N PHE A 243 -6.85 -14.96 -7.12
CA PHE A 243 -7.05 -13.71 -6.37
C PHE A 243 -6.66 -12.48 -7.14
N PHE A 244 -5.58 -12.52 -7.92
CA PHE A 244 -5.22 -11.43 -8.84
C PHE A 244 -6.35 -11.11 -9.80
N GLY A 245 -6.93 -12.12 -10.44
CA GLY A 245 -8.05 -11.93 -11.36
C GLY A 245 -9.32 -11.41 -10.67
N MET A 246 -9.58 -11.86 -9.44
CA MET A 246 -10.71 -11.34 -8.65
C MET A 246 -10.56 -9.84 -8.36
N VAL A 247 -9.35 -9.39 -8.01
CA VAL A 247 -9.06 -7.95 -7.84
C VAL A 247 -9.26 -7.18 -9.15
N MET A 248 -8.86 -7.76 -10.30
CA MET A 248 -9.09 -7.13 -11.60
C MET A 248 -10.60 -7.00 -11.90
N LEU A 249 -11.39 -8.03 -11.62
CA LEU A 249 -12.86 -7.97 -11.79
C LEU A 249 -13.48 -6.88 -10.91
N ASP A 250 -13.08 -6.81 -9.66
CA ASP A 250 -13.53 -5.78 -8.71
C ASP A 250 -13.21 -4.37 -9.23
N TRP A 251 -11.97 -4.13 -9.68
CA TRP A 251 -11.56 -2.84 -10.23
C TRP A 251 -12.34 -2.41 -11.48
N PHE A 252 -12.84 -3.36 -12.27
CA PHE A 252 -13.69 -3.06 -13.43
C PHE A 252 -15.19 -3.11 -13.12
N GLY A 253 -15.56 -3.14 -11.81
CA GLY A 253 -16.96 -3.10 -11.38
C GLY A 253 -17.77 -4.34 -11.77
N LEU A 254 -17.08 -5.45 -12.02
CA LEU A 254 -17.71 -6.73 -12.33
C LEU A 254 -17.88 -7.53 -11.01
N PRO A 255 -19.12 -7.78 -10.60
CA PRO A 255 -19.37 -8.44 -9.31
C PRO A 255 -18.82 -9.86 -9.29
N GLY A 256 -18.52 -10.35 -8.08
CA GLY A 256 -17.96 -11.68 -7.78
C GLY A 256 -18.74 -12.90 -8.32
N LYS A 257 -19.79 -12.70 -9.13
CA LYS A 257 -20.52 -13.75 -9.87
C LYS A 257 -19.64 -14.58 -10.82
N PHE A 258 -18.45 -14.07 -11.13
CA PHE A 258 -17.47 -14.72 -12.01
C PHE A 258 -16.30 -15.35 -11.24
N GLU A 259 -16.53 -15.77 -10.02
CA GLU A 259 -15.49 -16.34 -9.12
C GLU A 259 -14.64 -17.43 -9.81
N ALA A 260 -15.27 -18.33 -10.59
CA ALA A 260 -14.55 -19.35 -11.34
C ALA A 260 -13.63 -18.80 -12.46
N ALA A 261 -13.80 -17.53 -12.88
CA ALA A 261 -13.04 -16.92 -13.98
C ALA A 261 -11.73 -16.23 -13.52
N GLY A 262 -11.43 -16.15 -12.22
CA GLY A 262 -10.29 -15.39 -11.70
C GLY A 262 -8.97 -15.69 -12.39
N VAL A 263 -8.59 -16.98 -12.53
CA VAL A 263 -7.36 -17.39 -13.21
C VAL A 263 -7.34 -16.95 -14.68
N ILE A 264 -8.48 -17.08 -15.36
CA ILE A 264 -8.61 -16.69 -16.77
C ILE A 264 -8.45 -15.18 -16.92
N VAL A 265 -9.09 -14.39 -16.06
CA VAL A 265 -8.99 -12.93 -16.07
C VAL A 265 -7.55 -12.48 -15.82
N ALA A 266 -6.87 -13.06 -14.83
CA ALA A 266 -5.46 -12.79 -14.58
C ALA A 266 -4.60 -13.06 -15.83
N ALA A 267 -4.77 -14.22 -16.43
CA ALA A 267 -4.05 -14.60 -17.66
C ALA A 267 -4.33 -13.62 -18.81
N VAL A 268 -5.60 -13.26 -19.03
CA VAL A 268 -6.00 -12.29 -20.07
C VAL A 268 -5.36 -10.93 -19.83
N VAL A 269 -5.35 -10.41 -18.60
CA VAL A 269 -4.72 -9.12 -18.26
C VAL A 269 -3.22 -9.17 -18.53
N ILE A 270 -2.52 -10.21 -18.10
CA ILE A 270 -1.07 -10.36 -18.30
C ILE A 270 -0.75 -10.49 -19.79
N ILE A 271 -1.47 -11.34 -20.52
CA ILE A 271 -1.28 -11.53 -21.97
C ILE A 271 -1.56 -10.21 -22.71
N ALA A 272 -2.62 -9.49 -22.36
CA ALA A 272 -2.93 -8.20 -22.96
C ALA A 272 -1.79 -7.18 -22.75
N LEU A 273 -1.23 -7.09 -21.55
CA LEU A 273 -0.07 -6.21 -21.27
C LEU A 273 1.16 -6.63 -22.12
N ILE A 274 1.44 -7.93 -22.23
CA ILE A 274 2.54 -8.45 -23.07
C ILE A 274 2.29 -8.07 -24.54
N VAL A 275 1.08 -8.27 -25.04
CA VAL A 275 0.71 -7.92 -26.44
C VAL A 275 0.87 -6.43 -26.69
N LEU A 276 0.42 -5.57 -25.75
CA LEU A 276 0.60 -4.12 -25.85
C LEU A 276 2.09 -3.73 -25.90
N LEU A 277 2.95 -4.38 -25.11
CA LEU A 277 4.41 -4.17 -25.16
C LEU A 277 4.99 -4.61 -26.52
N LEU A 278 4.62 -5.79 -27.01
CA LEU A 278 5.08 -6.29 -28.32
C LEU A 278 4.67 -5.35 -29.45
N ILE A 279 3.44 -4.84 -29.42
CA ILE A 279 2.96 -3.81 -30.35
C ILE A 279 3.80 -2.52 -30.22
N GLY A 280 4.10 -2.11 -28.98
CA GLY A 280 4.94 -0.94 -28.72
C GLY A 280 6.37 -1.10 -29.28
N ILE A 281 6.97 -2.27 -29.11
CA ILE A 281 8.28 -2.61 -29.69
C ILE A 281 8.24 -2.61 -31.21
N SER A 282 7.28 -3.31 -31.82
CA SER A 282 7.12 -3.40 -33.28
C SER A 282 6.90 -2.03 -33.92
N ARG A 283 6.17 -1.14 -33.25
CA ARG A 283 5.92 0.24 -33.70
C ARG A 283 7.00 1.24 -33.27
N ARG A 284 8.11 0.80 -32.68
CA ARG A 284 9.24 1.62 -32.21
C ARG A 284 8.80 2.73 -31.20
N ARG A 285 7.84 2.42 -30.30
CA ARG A 285 7.28 3.38 -29.34
C ARG A 285 7.95 3.34 -27.96
N LEU A 286 9.17 2.82 -27.85
CA LEU A 286 9.89 2.58 -26.58
C LEU A 286 10.04 3.81 -25.69
N GLY A 287 10.10 5.02 -26.27
CA GLY A 287 10.28 6.28 -25.54
C GLY A 287 8.97 6.99 -25.19
N THR A 288 7.81 6.36 -25.41
CA THR A 288 6.50 6.98 -25.11
C THR A 288 6.03 6.66 -23.69
N LEU A 289 5.20 7.53 -23.12
CA LEU A 289 4.62 7.28 -21.78
C LEU A 289 3.72 6.06 -21.77
N GLU A 290 3.00 5.80 -22.88
CA GLU A 290 2.16 4.61 -23.05
C GLU A 290 2.96 3.32 -22.88
N PHE A 291 4.15 3.27 -23.48
CA PHE A 291 5.03 2.10 -23.38
C PHE A 291 5.63 1.99 -21.96
N ILE A 292 6.06 3.09 -21.37
CA ILE A 292 6.66 3.13 -20.03
C ILE A 292 5.64 2.69 -18.97
N THR A 293 4.40 3.20 -19.02
CA THR A 293 3.31 2.82 -18.10
C THR A 293 2.92 1.36 -18.24
N THR A 294 2.80 0.86 -19.47
CA THR A 294 2.50 -0.57 -19.72
C THR A 294 3.63 -1.47 -19.19
N SER A 295 4.89 -1.08 -19.38
CA SER A 295 6.04 -1.82 -18.85
C SER A 295 6.00 -1.92 -17.33
N PHE A 296 5.70 -0.82 -16.64
CA PHE A 296 5.59 -0.84 -15.18
C PHE A 296 4.43 -1.71 -14.71
N ALA A 297 3.24 -1.58 -15.31
CA ALA A 297 2.08 -2.38 -14.93
C ALA A 297 2.36 -3.89 -15.04
N LEU A 298 3.01 -4.33 -16.13
CA LEU A 298 3.39 -5.74 -16.31
C LEU A 298 4.44 -6.18 -15.27
N VAL A 299 5.51 -5.42 -15.10
CA VAL A 299 6.61 -5.76 -14.18
C VAL A 299 6.10 -5.84 -12.75
N TYR A 300 5.25 -4.88 -12.32
CA TYR A 300 4.69 -4.87 -10.98
C TYR A 300 3.74 -6.05 -10.74
N GLY A 301 2.81 -6.30 -11.67
CA GLY A 301 1.86 -7.42 -11.56
C GLY A 301 2.57 -8.77 -11.49
N LEU A 302 3.55 -9.03 -12.35
CA LEU A 302 4.34 -10.26 -12.33
C LEU A 302 5.17 -10.39 -11.04
N PHE A 303 5.74 -9.29 -10.55
CA PHE A 303 6.49 -9.29 -9.29
C PHE A 303 5.61 -9.66 -8.11
N ILE A 304 4.43 -9.04 -7.96
CA ILE A 304 3.53 -9.34 -6.84
C ILE A 304 3.05 -10.79 -6.90
N LEU A 305 2.67 -11.30 -8.07
CA LEU A 305 2.30 -12.72 -8.25
C LEU A 305 3.44 -13.65 -7.84
N THR A 306 4.66 -13.34 -8.24
CA THR A 306 5.83 -14.16 -7.93
C THR A 306 6.15 -14.13 -6.43
N ILE A 307 6.24 -12.93 -5.83
CA ILE A 307 6.64 -12.81 -4.44
C ILE A 307 5.58 -13.38 -3.47
N ALA A 308 4.29 -13.23 -3.78
CA ALA A 308 3.21 -13.82 -3.01
C ALA A 308 3.22 -15.36 -3.05
N SER A 309 3.80 -15.95 -4.11
CA SER A 309 3.93 -17.39 -4.25
C SER A 309 5.22 -17.98 -3.65
N ILE A 310 6.16 -17.12 -3.24
CA ILE A 310 7.44 -17.53 -2.63
C ILE A 310 7.47 -17.21 -1.13
N SER A 311 6.97 -16.04 -0.75
CA SER A 311 6.98 -15.55 0.61
C SER A 311 5.57 -15.41 1.15
N ARG A 312 5.40 -15.66 2.45
CA ARG A 312 4.10 -15.52 3.11
C ARG A 312 3.70 -14.05 3.18
N PHE A 313 2.58 -13.75 2.56
CA PHE A 313 1.87 -12.48 2.63
C PHE A 313 0.43 -12.73 3.07
N GLU A 314 -0.28 -11.66 3.42
CA GLU A 314 -1.74 -11.70 3.43
C GLU A 314 -2.29 -12.14 2.07
N GLN A 315 -3.52 -12.66 2.03
CA GLN A 315 -4.18 -12.99 0.78
C GLN A 315 -4.11 -11.82 -0.19
N MET A 316 -3.77 -12.09 -1.46
CA MET A 316 -3.67 -11.06 -2.48
C MET A 316 -4.98 -10.27 -2.57
N ASN A 317 -4.89 -8.97 -2.44
CA ASN A 317 -6.01 -8.05 -2.35
C ASN A 317 -5.77 -6.75 -3.14
N SER A 318 -6.77 -5.89 -3.17
CA SER A 318 -6.72 -4.60 -3.87
C SER A 318 -5.58 -3.71 -3.35
N ARG A 319 -5.25 -3.75 -2.07
CA ARG A 319 -4.16 -2.97 -1.47
C ARG A 319 -2.81 -3.32 -2.06
N LEU A 320 -2.47 -4.62 -2.14
CA LEU A 320 -1.18 -5.07 -2.68
C LEU A 320 -1.00 -4.72 -4.15
N LEU A 321 -2.10 -4.71 -4.93
CA LEU A 321 -2.08 -4.43 -6.37
C LEU A 321 -2.28 -2.95 -6.71
N SER A 322 -2.76 -2.12 -5.78
CA SER A 322 -3.10 -0.71 -6.01
C SER A 322 -2.01 0.12 -6.71
N PRO A 323 -0.69 -0.10 -6.51
CA PRO A 323 0.34 0.64 -7.23
C PRO A 323 0.31 0.47 -8.76
N MET A 324 -0.25 -0.64 -9.26
CA MET A 324 -0.39 -0.84 -10.70
C MET A 324 -1.73 -0.33 -11.27
N LEU A 325 -2.71 0.04 -10.45
CA LEU A 325 -4.06 0.37 -10.92
C LEU A 325 -4.05 1.53 -11.93
N ILE A 326 -3.44 2.67 -11.59
CA ILE A 326 -3.35 3.82 -12.51
C ILE A 326 -2.51 3.47 -13.76
N PRO A 327 -1.30 2.90 -13.66
CA PRO A 327 -0.55 2.43 -14.82
C PRO A 327 -1.33 1.44 -15.70
N LEU A 328 -2.08 0.50 -15.10
CA LEU A 328 -2.91 -0.47 -15.81
C LEU A 328 -4.06 0.21 -16.57
N LEU A 329 -4.80 1.10 -15.89
CA LEU A 329 -5.88 1.86 -16.50
C LEU A 329 -5.37 2.66 -17.71
N LEU A 330 -4.24 3.35 -17.54
CA LEU A 330 -3.60 4.11 -18.62
C LEU A 330 -3.12 3.20 -19.76
N ALA A 331 -2.54 2.03 -19.47
CA ALA A 331 -2.08 1.07 -20.46
C ALA A 331 -3.24 0.55 -21.33
N PHE A 332 -4.37 0.20 -20.72
CA PHE A 332 -5.52 -0.34 -21.43
C PHE A 332 -6.31 0.71 -22.21
N THR A 333 -6.15 1.98 -21.88
CA THR A 333 -6.91 3.07 -22.50
C THR A 333 -6.09 4.02 -23.37
N CYS A 334 -4.77 3.83 -23.47
CA CYS A 334 -3.84 4.73 -24.18
C CYS A 334 -4.13 4.88 -25.70
N TRP A 335 -4.92 4.01 -26.27
CA TRP A 335 -5.39 4.09 -27.65
C TRP A 335 -6.61 5.02 -27.83
N ALA A 336 -7.38 5.26 -26.77
CA ALA A 336 -8.62 6.02 -26.83
C ALA A 336 -8.43 7.50 -27.22
N PRO A 337 -7.37 8.22 -26.79
CA PRO A 337 -7.11 9.58 -27.25
C PRO A 337 -7.06 9.70 -28.77
N ASP A 338 -6.39 8.76 -29.47
CA ASP A 338 -6.30 8.75 -30.93
C ASP A 338 -7.70 8.66 -31.61
N MET A 339 -8.64 7.98 -30.95
CA MET A 339 -10.02 7.86 -31.45
C MET A 339 -10.86 9.09 -31.13
N LEU A 340 -10.70 9.64 -29.93
CA LEU A 340 -11.51 10.76 -29.45
C LEU A 340 -11.12 12.12 -30.08
N THR A 341 -9.87 12.30 -30.49
CA THR A 341 -9.43 13.54 -31.17
C THR A 341 -9.95 13.67 -32.60
N CYS A 342 -10.41 12.58 -33.21
CA CYS A 342 -10.83 12.55 -34.62
C CYS A 342 -12.35 12.33 -34.80
N PHE A 343 -13.19 13.04 -34.05
CA PHE A 343 -14.65 12.98 -34.14
C PHE A 343 -15.24 13.36 -35.53
N ARG A 344 -14.43 13.82 -36.48
CA ARG A 344 -14.88 14.15 -37.86
C ARG A 344 -15.19 12.93 -38.72
N SER A 345 -14.68 11.72 -38.39
CA SER A 345 -14.97 10.49 -39.11
C SER A 345 -16.07 9.67 -38.44
N PHE A 346 -17.12 9.28 -39.17
CA PHE A 346 -18.21 8.45 -38.67
C PHE A 346 -17.71 7.13 -38.03
N LYS A 347 -16.75 6.46 -38.68
CA LYS A 347 -16.15 5.21 -38.17
C LYS A 347 -15.46 5.38 -36.81
N LYS A 348 -14.78 6.51 -36.59
CA LYS A 348 -14.10 6.77 -35.30
C LYS A 348 -15.09 7.13 -34.20
N ARG A 349 -16.19 7.84 -34.51
CA ARG A 349 -17.30 8.07 -33.57
C ARG A 349 -17.90 6.75 -33.11
N LEU A 350 -18.18 5.85 -34.05
CA LEU A 350 -18.76 4.53 -33.78
C LEU A 350 -17.88 3.69 -32.84
N LEU A 351 -16.56 3.76 -33.00
CA LEU A 351 -15.61 3.06 -32.13
C LEU A 351 -15.39 3.75 -30.78
N ALA A 352 -15.48 5.09 -30.72
CA ALA A 352 -15.30 5.85 -29.47
C ALA A 352 -16.53 5.76 -28.55
N THR A 353 -17.74 5.61 -29.11
CA THR A 353 -18.97 5.55 -28.34
C THR A 353 -18.99 4.40 -27.31
N PRO A 354 -18.70 3.13 -27.66
CA PRO A 354 -18.64 2.03 -26.70
C PRO A 354 -17.62 2.29 -25.56
N PHE A 355 -16.45 2.86 -25.89
CA PHE A 355 -15.46 3.22 -24.89
C PHE A 355 -15.99 4.25 -23.90
N VAL A 356 -16.62 5.33 -24.40
CA VAL A 356 -17.21 6.36 -23.53
C VAL A 356 -18.33 5.76 -22.68
N CYS A 357 -19.22 4.95 -23.28
CA CYS A 357 -20.28 4.27 -22.53
C CYS A 357 -19.72 3.35 -21.44
N LEU A 358 -18.68 2.57 -21.75
CA LEU A 358 -18.04 1.68 -20.78
C LEU A 358 -17.45 2.44 -19.61
N ILE A 359 -16.71 3.53 -19.87
CA ILE A 359 -16.08 4.29 -18.78
C ILE A 359 -17.12 5.09 -17.98
N LEU A 360 -18.22 5.53 -18.59
CA LEU A 360 -19.33 6.14 -17.87
C LEU A 360 -20.05 5.13 -16.99
N ALA A 361 -20.28 3.90 -17.48
CA ALA A 361 -20.84 2.81 -16.69
C ALA A 361 -19.93 2.44 -15.50
N LEU A 362 -18.61 2.40 -15.72
CA LEU A 362 -17.63 2.19 -14.65
C LEU A 362 -17.69 3.31 -13.59
N ASN A 363 -17.68 4.58 -14.02
CA ASN A 363 -17.79 5.71 -13.12
C ASN A 363 -19.13 5.72 -12.35
N TYR A 364 -20.22 5.29 -12.97
CA TYR A 364 -21.51 5.13 -12.30
C TYR A 364 -21.44 4.02 -11.23
N SER A 365 -20.86 2.87 -11.55
CA SER A 365 -20.65 1.77 -10.60
C SER A 365 -19.80 2.24 -9.42
N TYR A 366 -18.70 2.93 -9.68
CA TYR A 366 -17.82 3.49 -8.65
C TYR A 366 -18.56 4.47 -7.74
N THR A 367 -19.31 5.43 -8.32
CA THR A 367 -20.06 6.40 -7.54
C THR A 367 -21.09 5.72 -6.63
N ARG A 368 -21.73 4.66 -7.10
CA ARG A 368 -22.67 3.88 -6.29
C ARG A 368 -21.97 3.21 -5.11
N THR A 369 -20.87 2.53 -5.35
CA THR A 369 -20.06 1.90 -4.31
C THR A 369 -19.53 2.93 -3.31
N ASP A 370 -19.06 4.08 -3.80
CA ASP A 370 -18.56 5.17 -2.94
C ASP A 370 -19.66 5.73 -2.03
N LEU A 371 -20.90 5.86 -2.51
CA LEU A 371 -22.03 6.31 -1.68
C LEU A 371 -22.36 5.30 -0.58
N GLU A 372 -22.38 4.00 -0.90
CA GLU A 372 -22.60 2.92 0.07
C GLU A 372 -21.49 2.92 1.14
N LEU A 373 -20.22 3.04 0.72
CA LEU A 373 -19.07 3.15 1.64
C LEU A 373 -19.12 4.43 2.48
N TYR A 374 -19.50 5.57 1.88
CA TYR A 374 -19.61 6.83 2.60
C TYR A 374 -20.67 6.76 3.72
N GLU A 375 -21.82 6.19 3.43
CA GLU A 375 -22.88 6.01 4.43
C GLU A 375 -22.38 5.12 5.59
N ALA A 376 -21.74 3.99 5.28
CA ALA A 376 -21.17 3.08 6.28
C ALA A 376 -20.09 3.78 7.13
N TYR A 377 -19.16 4.49 6.51
CA TYR A 377 -18.06 5.15 7.24
C TYR A 377 -18.54 6.39 8.01
N ARG A 378 -19.59 7.06 7.55
CA ARG A 378 -20.23 8.14 8.30
C ARG A 378 -20.94 7.63 9.55
N GLU A 379 -21.48 6.42 9.52
CA GLU A 379 -22.21 5.81 10.63
C GLU A 379 -21.28 5.10 11.62
N TYR A 380 -20.32 4.33 11.12
CA TYR A 380 -19.51 3.42 11.96
C TYR A 380 -18.02 3.77 12.00
N GLY A 381 -17.57 4.75 11.22
CA GLY A 381 -16.14 5.07 11.04
C GLY A 381 -15.46 4.21 9.97
N ILE A 382 -14.23 4.61 9.61
CA ILE A 382 -13.39 3.84 8.71
C ILE A 382 -12.90 2.60 9.46
N PRO A 383 -13.05 1.36 8.91
CA PRO A 383 -12.68 0.13 9.58
C PRO A 383 -11.24 0.13 10.10
N GLY A 384 -11.01 -0.45 11.27
CA GLY A 384 -9.73 -0.48 11.97
C GLY A 384 -9.80 0.20 13.34
N TYR A 385 -8.66 0.51 13.93
CA TYR A 385 -8.61 1.04 15.32
C TYR A 385 -9.30 2.39 15.53
N THR A 386 -9.82 3.03 14.48
CA THR A 386 -10.56 4.30 14.56
C THR A 386 -12.07 4.14 14.41
N ASP A 387 -12.59 2.95 14.11
CA ASP A 387 -14.01 2.70 14.00
C ASP A 387 -14.73 2.57 15.34
N ASP A 388 -16.04 2.51 15.28
CA ASP A 388 -16.92 2.39 16.45
C ASP A 388 -16.76 1.06 17.18
N ASP A 389 -16.48 -0.02 16.47
CA ASP A 389 -16.29 -1.34 17.05
C ASP A 389 -15.16 -1.35 18.08
N TRP A 390 -14.10 -0.57 17.82
CA TRP A 390 -13.03 -0.37 18.79
C TRP A 390 -13.36 0.76 19.78
N ASN A 391 -13.78 1.92 19.28
CA ASN A 391 -13.87 3.11 20.11
C ASN A 391 -15.11 3.16 21.03
N LYS A 392 -16.18 2.42 20.72
CA LYS A 392 -17.35 2.24 21.61
C LYS A 392 -17.26 0.99 22.48
N SER A 393 -16.21 0.18 22.34
CA SER A 393 -15.96 -1.01 23.14
C SER A 393 -15.75 -0.65 24.62
N ASP A 394 -16.51 -1.28 25.52
CA ASP A 394 -16.33 -1.11 26.97
C ASP A 394 -14.95 -1.55 27.43
N PHE A 395 -14.40 -2.59 26.80
CA PHE A 395 -13.07 -3.06 27.08
C PHE A 395 -11.99 -2.03 26.68
N VAL A 396 -12.12 -1.42 25.51
CA VAL A 396 -11.21 -0.36 25.06
C VAL A 396 -11.34 0.88 25.96
N GLN A 397 -12.53 1.24 26.39
CA GLN A 397 -12.72 2.33 27.38
C GLN A 397 -12.07 1.98 28.74
N TYR A 398 -12.19 0.73 29.17
CA TYR A 398 -11.47 0.25 30.36
C TYR A 398 -9.95 0.42 30.20
N LEU A 399 -9.35 0.01 29.07
CA LEU A 399 -7.92 0.16 28.81
C LEU A 399 -7.46 1.63 28.82
N LYS A 400 -8.24 2.52 28.19
CA LYS A 400 -7.97 3.97 28.15
C LYS A 400 -7.96 4.59 29.55
N THR A 401 -8.91 4.20 30.40
CA THR A 401 -9.05 4.75 31.76
C THR A 401 -8.09 4.15 32.77
N HIS A 402 -7.73 2.88 32.60
CA HIS A 402 -6.87 2.13 33.52
C HIS A 402 -5.41 1.96 33.04
N ARG A 403 -4.98 2.76 32.06
CA ARG A 403 -3.62 2.70 31.49
C ARG A 403 -2.49 2.78 32.52
N ASN A 404 -2.73 3.43 33.69
CA ASN A 404 -1.76 3.59 34.77
C ASN A 404 -1.88 2.51 35.87
N SER A 405 -2.85 1.59 35.76
CA SER A 405 -3.07 0.53 36.75
C SER A 405 -2.18 -0.69 36.57
N PHE A 406 -1.48 -0.79 35.44
CA PHE A 406 -0.50 -1.85 35.21
C PHE A 406 0.73 -1.67 36.05
N LYS A 407 1.11 -2.68 36.87
CA LYS A 407 2.26 -2.64 37.78
C LYS A 407 3.57 -2.42 36.99
N PRO A 408 4.44 -1.48 37.38
CA PRO A 408 5.72 -1.30 36.71
C PRO A 408 6.57 -2.59 36.74
N GLY A 409 7.27 -2.87 35.63
CA GLY A 409 8.15 -4.04 35.53
C GLY A 409 7.42 -5.36 35.21
N TYR A 410 6.09 -5.38 35.09
CA TYR A 410 5.35 -6.56 34.65
C TYR A 410 5.16 -6.47 33.14
N PRO A 411 5.69 -7.41 32.34
CA PRO A 411 5.43 -7.43 30.90
C PRO A 411 3.94 -7.64 30.64
N ILE A 412 3.47 -7.04 29.55
CA ILE A 412 2.11 -7.24 29.05
C ILE A 412 2.21 -8.12 27.81
N TYR A 413 1.50 -9.26 27.82
CA TYR A 413 1.33 -10.12 26.67
C TYR A 413 -0.09 -9.99 26.13
N THR A 414 -0.26 -10.09 24.82
CA THR A 414 -1.55 -9.87 24.15
C THR A 414 -1.60 -10.57 22.79
N ASP A 415 -2.77 -10.70 22.24
CA ASP A 415 -3.04 -11.12 20.88
C ASP A 415 -3.01 -9.94 19.87
N ALA A 416 -2.99 -8.66 20.35
CA ALA A 416 -2.94 -7.44 19.53
C ALA A 416 -2.11 -6.34 20.23
N ASP A 417 -0.79 -6.36 20.06
CA ASP A 417 0.12 -5.42 20.73
C ASP A 417 -0.01 -3.99 20.22
N GLU A 418 -0.40 -3.80 18.94
CA GLU A 418 -0.72 -2.49 18.39
C GLU A 418 -1.94 -1.86 19.07
N ALA A 419 -2.98 -2.66 19.36
CA ALA A 419 -4.17 -2.19 20.04
C ALA A 419 -3.86 -1.76 21.49
N VAL A 420 -3.03 -2.52 22.20
CA VAL A 420 -2.57 -2.12 23.56
C VAL A 420 -1.82 -0.80 23.51
N TYR A 421 -0.93 -0.61 22.54
CA TYR A 421 -0.23 0.66 22.36
C TYR A 421 -1.20 1.80 22.06
N MET A 422 -2.09 1.61 21.10
CA MET A 422 -3.05 2.63 20.66
C MET A 422 -3.98 3.09 21.80
N PHE A 423 -4.52 2.15 22.58
CA PHE A 423 -5.57 2.44 23.55
C PHE A 423 -5.08 2.60 24.98
N ALA A 424 -4.06 1.85 25.40
CA ALA A 424 -3.49 1.95 26.74
C ALA A 424 -2.21 2.78 26.80
N GLY A 425 -1.60 3.14 25.66
CA GLY A 425 -0.31 3.85 25.61
C GLY A 425 0.83 3.03 26.24
N ARG A 426 0.74 1.70 26.21
CA ARG A 426 1.70 0.80 26.84
C ARG A 426 2.37 -0.09 25.81
N GLN A 427 3.65 -0.32 25.98
CA GLN A 427 4.36 -1.36 25.23
C GLN A 427 3.89 -2.74 25.71
N SER A 428 3.67 -3.63 24.76
CA SER A 428 3.30 -5.02 25.00
C SER A 428 4.04 -5.96 24.05
N LYS A 429 3.93 -7.25 24.32
CA LYS A 429 4.51 -8.32 23.50
C LYS A 429 3.37 -9.17 22.97
N LEU A 430 3.42 -9.51 21.66
CA LEU A 430 2.53 -10.54 21.14
C LEU A 430 2.74 -11.86 21.88
N LEU A 431 1.67 -12.59 22.11
CA LEU A 431 1.74 -14.00 22.48
C LEU A 431 2.63 -14.74 21.45
N PRO A 432 3.44 -15.70 21.87
CA PRO A 432 4.33 -16.41 20.94
C PRO A 432 3.53 -17.18 19.89
N HIS A 433 4.08 -17.24 18.68
CA HIS A 433 3.53 -18.10 17.65
C HIS A 433 3.67 -19.57 18.01
N VAL A 434 2.63 -20.35 17.82
CA VAL A 434 2.62 -21.80 18.14
C VAL A 434 3.72 -22.60 17.42
N PHE A 435 4.20 -22.09 16.27
CA PHE A 435 5.26 -22.71 15.47
C PHE A 435 6.66 -22.56 16.08
N PHE A 436 6.86 -21.62 17.02
CA PHE A 436 8.15 -21.36 17.64
C PHE A 436 8.20 -21.94 19.08
N GLY A 437 8.40 -23.25 19.18
CA GLY A 437 8.38 -23.96 20.46
C GLY A 437 9.33 -23.40 21.54
N LYS A 438 10.47 -22.79 21.14
CA LYS A 438 11.38 -22.11 22.08
C LYS A 438 10.73 -20.87 22.70
N ASP A 439 10.06 -20.04 21.90
CA ASP A 439 9.41 -18.84 22.37
C ASP A 439 8.21 -19.18 23.27
N VAL A 440 7.45 -20.22 22.91
CA VAL A 440 6.37 -20.75 23.77
C VAL A 440 6.94 -21.24 25.11
N ALA A 441 8.06 -21.96 25.10
CA ALA A 441 8.70 -22.44 26.33
C ALA A 441 9.20 -21.27 27.21
N MET A 442 9.82 -20.26 26.61
CA MET A 442 10.27 -19.03 27.31
C MET A 442 9.08 -18.27 27.92
N PHE A 443 7.98 -18.13 27.18
CA PHE A 443 6.78 -17.48 27.70
C PHE A 443 6.22 -18.21 28.94
N TYR A 444 6.20 -19.54 28.95
CA TYR A 444 5.73 -20.28 30.12
C TYR A 444 6.68 -20.21 31.33
N GLN A 445 7.93 -19.76 31.17
CA GLN A 445 8.87 -19.50 32.29
C GLN A 445 8.63 -18.15 32.96
N GLU A 446 7.89 -17.23 32.33
CA GLU A 446 7.56 -15.92 32.92
C GLU A 446 6.78 -16.10 34.22
N GLN A 447 7.26 -15.42 35.29
CA GLN A 447 6.71 -15.55 36.64
C GLN A 447 5.66 -14.47 36.97
N LYS A 448 5.74 -13.32 36.30
CA LYS A 448 4.84 -12.18 36.55
C LYS A 448 4.56 -11.46 35.26
N PHE A 449 3.29 -11.40 34.86
CA PHE A 449 2.87 -10.67 33.66
C PHE A 449 1.38 -10.38 33.65
N TYR A 450 0.97 -9.42 32.82
CA TYR A 450 -0.42 -9.22 32.42
C TYR A 450 -0.66 -9.93 31.10
N LEU A 451 -1.85 -10.50 30.95
CA LEU A 451 -2.36 -11.01 29.67
C LEU A 451 -3.60 -10.21 29.32
N ILE A 452 -3.56 -9.54 28.18
CA ILE A 452 -4.67 -8.79 27.59
C ILE A 452 -5.18 -9.59 26.41
N ASP A 453 -6.44 -9.95 26.44
CA ASP A 453 -7.13 -10.77 25.44
C ASP A 453 -8.20 -9.91 24.74
N PHE A 454 -7.99 -9.63 23.43
CA PHE A 454 -8.98 -8.98 22.58
C PHE A 454 -9.81 -10.06 21.88
N LYS A 455 -10.91 -10.49 22.45
CA LYS A 455 -11.79 -11.55 21.95
C LYS A 455 -12.25 -11.38 20.49
N ARG A 456 -12.06 -10.18 19.92
CA ARG A 456 -12.34 -9.85 18.52
C ARG A 456 -11.21 -10.23 17.58
N VAL A 457 -9.99 -10.40 18.09
CA VAL A 457 -8.80 -10.72 17.30
C VAL A 457 -8.64 -12.23 17.26
N THR A 458 -8.81 -12.81 16.08
CA THR A 458 -8.65 -14.26 15.88
C THR A 458 -7.40 -14.55 15.08
N THR A 459 -6.24 -14.55 15.73
CA THR A 459 -4.98 -14.94 15.08
C THR A 459 -4.65 -16.40 15.41
N LYS A 460 -5.02 -17.32 14.52
CA LYS A 460 -4.80 -18.77 14.67
C LYS A 460 -3.34 -19.21 14.87
N GLU A 461 -2.40 -18.31 14.60
CA GLU A 461 -0.96 -18.59 14.68
C GLU A 461 -0.37 -18.28 16.05
N LEU A 462 -1.04 -17.49 16.85
CA LEU A 462 -0.61 -17.17 18.21
C LEU A 462 -1.05 -18.26 19.18
N LEU A 463 -0.31 -18.39 20.29
CA LEU A 463 -0.67 -19.28 21.38
C LEU A 463 -2.07 -18.90 21.90
N PRO A 464 -3.06 -19.84 21.85
CA PRO A 464 -4.41 -19.53 22.28
C PRO A 464 -4.46 -19.12 23.77
N VAL A 465 -5.22 -18.07 24.06
CA VAL A 465 -5.39 -17.55 25.43
C VAL A 465 -5.95 -18.63 26.35
N GLU A 466 -6.86 -19.47 25.87
CA GLU A 466 -7.44 -20.58 26.62
C GLU A 466 -6.37 -21.58 27.08
N ASP A 467 -5.37 -21.84 26.26
CA ASP A 467 -4.29 -22.77 26.62
C ASP A 467 -3.34 -22.17 27.66
N VAL A 468 -3.15 -20.84 27.62
CA VAL A 468 -2.43 -20.13 28.69
C VAL A 468 -3.20 -20.23 30.00
N LEU A 469 -4.50 -19.97 30.01
CA LEU A 469 -5.36 -20.01 31.20
C LEU A 469 -5.47 -21.43 31.80
N LYS A 470 -5.42 -22.48 30.99
CA LYS A 470 -5.37 -23.88 31.47
C LYS A 470 -4.07 -24.19 32.24
N ARG A 471 -2.93 -23.62 31.79
CA ARG A 471 -1.60 -23.92 32.36
C ARG A 471 -1.18 -22.99 33.48
N LYS A 472 -1.69 -21.76 33.49
CA LYS A 472 -1.36 -20.75 34.51
C LYS A 472 -2.63 -20.28 35.22
N LYS A 473 -2.66 -20.44 36.54
CA LYS A 473 -3.75 -19.91 37.38
C LYS A 473 -3.62 -18.39 37.45
N MET A 474 -4.41 -17.68 36.67
CA MET A 474 -4.39 -16.24 36.57
C MET A 474 -5.56 -15.60 37.33
N VAL A 475 -5.32 -14.44 37.92
CA VAL A 475 -6.39 -13.60 38.51
C VAL A 475 -7.00 -12.78 37.40
N LYS A 476 -8.32 -12.84 37.24
CA LYS A 476 -9.05 -12.00 36.31
C LYS A 476 -9.18 -10.61 36.89
N VAL A 477 -8.57 -9.62 36.27
CA VAL A 477 -8.59 -8.20 36.66
C VAL A 477 -9.78 -7.47 36.04
N TYR A 478 -10.11 -7.83 34.79
CA TYR A 478 -11.28 -7.33 34.06
C TYR A 478 -11.82 -8.44 33.16
N ASP A 479 -13.13 -8.50 33.01
CA ASP A 479 -13.83 -9.40 32.11
C ASP A 479 -15.01 -8.69 31.45
N GLY A 480 -14.91 -8.44 30.16
CA GLY A 480 -15.91 -7.85 29.30
C GLY A 480 -16.34 -8.78 28.17
N ILE A 481 -17.35 -8.37 27.40
CA ILE A 481 -17.85 -9.13 26.26
C ILE A 481 -16.76 -9.28 25.20
N ASP A 482 -16.04 -8.21 24.91
CA ASP A 482 -15.09 -8.05 23.80
C ASP A 482 -13.62 -8.08 24.21
N GLY A 483 -13.31 -8.29 25.52
CA GLY A 483 -11.95 -8.48 25.99
C GLY A 483 -11.83 -8.74 27.48
N ALA A 484 -10.65 -9.18 27.90
CA ALA A 484 -10.35 -9.46 29.29
C ALA A 484 -8.90 -9.10 29.64
N VAL A 485 -8.64 -8.81 30.93
CA VAL A 485 -7.32 -8.60 31.48
C VAL A 485 -7.08 -9.59 32.61
N TYR A 486 -5.99 -10.33 32.53
CA TYR A 486 -5.57 -11.30 33.53
C TYR A 486 -4.21 -10.90 34.10
N LEU A 487 -4.00 -11.21 35.35
CA LEU A 487 -2.72 -11.05 36.06
C LEU A 487 -2.21 -12.41 36.52
N TYR A 488 -0.95 -12.70 36.20
CA TYR A 488 -0.22 -13.84 36.72
C TYR A 488 0.91 -13.36 37.69
N GLU A 489 0.96 -13.93 38.87
CA GLU A 489 1.97 -13.60 39.91
C GLU A 489 2.58 -14.89 40.49
N GLY A 490 2.87 -15.88 39.70
CA GLY A 490 3.66 -17.06 40.03
C GLY A 490 3.36 -17.66 41.40
N LYS A 491 2.28 -18.45 41.52
CA LYS A 491 2.07 -19.33 42.70
C LYS A 491 1.99 -20.77 42.24
#